data_7795506f9fadf7ba8202d20a2a122f23
#
_entry.id   7795506f9fadf7ba8202d20a2a122f23
#
_cell.length_a   1.000
_cell.length_b   1.000
_cell.length_c   1.000
_cell.angle_alpha   90.00
_cell.angle_beta   90.00
_cell.angle_gamma   90.00
#
_symmetry.space_group_name_H-M   'P 1'
#
loop_
_entity.id
_entity.type
_entity.pdbx_description
1 polymer ?
#
loop_
_entity_poly.entity_id
_entity_poly.type
_entity_poly.pdbx_seq_one_letter_code
_entity_poly.pdbx_strand_id
1 'polypeptide(L)'
;GLSGSALALPWLESLGLAATQKPARRAAFFYVPIGVVRRSFFPGEGDQITPKFGSNKQSAFKTANLKVGIHPLELTPTLQPLAKIKDKVTLITGLDRDFQPGTDVHAQCASCFLTSAAPYSVKRSPYPQSRTLDHIIAEQLGQETPFRTLEFSTNSHKDNKESIQFDNISWYGTEHVAPSMRDPRKTYRRLFGTRELQAYRNITDLVLEDARSLKHSLGYSDQQKFNEYFESIRTIEVQVDRLEHMKNELKKVKLEEPADAHLPRGEYIRLMGDLMVVALQTGLTNVASMMIGPERWDTPYLYESLFDKPRSHHQMSHNQGKFIADLEKVDHFHMQQFAYLLEKMDAIEEADGTSLLDNTIFTYGSGLGDGATHQYSALPVIVAGSGGGSLKAGRHLNLSETTGPVAKVNGKYVNPKQGLPLANLWLTQMQALGLKPERFADSTGVLKSLLI
;
A
#
# COMPACT_ATOMS: atom_id res chain seq x y z
N GLY A 1 26.31 -18.43 9.95
CA GLY A 1 25.17 -18.30 10.86
C GLY A 1 24.93 -16.84 11.17
N LEU A 2 24.06 -16.16 10.45
CA LEU A 2 23.60 -14.81 10.78
C LEU A 2 22.39 -14.99 11.70
N SER A 3 22.60 -14.72 12.97
CA SER A 3 21.56 -14.62 13.98
C SER A 3 20.69 -13.39 13.65
N GLY A 4 19.46 -13.62 13.22
CA GLY A 4 18.46 -12.58 13.15
C GLY A 4 18.24 -12.01 14.55
N SER A 5 18.70 -10.79 14.78
CA SER A 5 18.41 -10.05 15.99
C SER A 5 16.93 -9.63 15.93
N ALA A 6 16.09 -10.35 16.64
CA ALA A 6 14.75 -9.87 16.94
C ALA A 6 14.90 -8.62 17.83
N LEU A 7 14.64 -7.44 17.28
CA LEU A 7 14.61 -6.19 18.05
C LEU A 7 13.33 -6.19 18.89
N ALA A 8 13.40 -6.69 20.12
CA ALA A 8 12.39 -6.41 21.13
C ALA A 8 12.60 -4.96 21.59
N LEU A 9 11.67 -4.07 21.26
CA LEU A 9 11.66 -2.71 21.82
C LEU A 9 11.23 -2.79 23.28
N PRO A 10 11.90 -2.08 24.22
CA PRO A 10 11.47 -2.02 25.60
C PRO A 10 10.11 -1.31 25.71
N TRP A 11 9.29 -1.79 26.63
CA TRP A 11 8.06 -1.13 27.07
C TRP A 11 8.35 0.33 27.42
N LEU A 12 7.56 1.24 26.85
CA LEU A 12 7.70 2.68 27.11
C LEU A 12 6.81 3.04 28.32
N GLU A 13 7.35 2.97 29.53
CA GLU A 13 6.60 3.26 30.79
C GLU A 13 6.05 4.70 30.85
N SER A 14 6.62 5.64 30.10
CA SER A 14 6.10 7.02 30.01
C SER A 14 4.75 7.12 29.30
N LEU A 15 4.31 6.08 28.59
CA LEU A 15 2.94 5.97 28.07
C LEU A 15 1.95 5.47 29.15
N GLY A 16 2.42 5.05 30.32
CA GLY A 16 1.60 4.53 31.42
C GLY A 16 0.61 5.53 32.04
N LEU A 17 0.73 6.83 31.76
CA LEU A 17 -0.32 7.81 32.10
C LEU A 17 -1.44 7.88 31.03
N ALA A 18 -1.27 7.22 29.90
CA ALA A 18 -2.26 7.11 28.85
C ALA A 18 -3.08 5.79 28.93
N ALA A 19 -2.98 5.04 30.04
CA ALA A 19 -3.62 3.72 30.24
C ALA A 19 -5.16 3.72 30.17
N THR A 20 -5.80 4.86 29.87
CA THR A 20 -7.23 4.99 29.62
C THR A 20 -7.57 5.35 28.17
N GLN A 21 -6.59 5.66 27.34
CA GLN A 21 -6.83 5.97 25.92
C GLN A 21 -6.72 4.69 25.09
N LYS A 22 -7.74 4.45 24.28
CA LYS A 22 -7.70 3.35 23.27
C LYS A 22 -6.53 3.57 22.33
N PRO A 23 -5.79 2.51 21.94
CA PRO A 23 -4.74 2.62 20.93
C PRO A 23 -5.22 3.32 19.67
N ALA A 24 -4.31 4.01 19.02
CA ALA A 24 -4.61 4.68 17.76
C ALA A 24 -4.95 3.65 16.68
N ARG A 25 -6.03 3.86 15.94
CA ARG A 25 -6.31 3.09 14.74
C ARG A 25 -5.39 3.50 13.61
N ARG A 26 -4.97 2.53 12.80
CA ARG A 26 -4.00 2.75 11.73
C ARG A 26 -4.46 2.11 10.43
N ALA A 27 -4.00 2.64 9.31
CA ALA A 27 -4.15 2.07 7.98
C ALA A 27 -2.78 1.88 7.33
N ALA A 28 -2.54 0.71 6.76
CA ALA A 28 -1.33 0.44 5.99
C ALA A 28 -1.67 -0.31 4.69
N PHE A 29 -0.90 -0.03 3.63
CA PHE A 29 -1.12 -0.61 2.31
C PHE A 29 0.20 -1.19 1.79
N PHE A 30 0.15 -2.44 1.33
CA PHE A 30 1.28 -3.17 0.75
C PHE A 30 0.95 -3.55 -0.68
N TYR A 31 1.52 -2.82 -1.62
CA TYR A 31 1.24 -3.00 -3.03
C TYR A 31 2.29 -3.88 -3.70
N VAL A 32 1.83 -4.91 -4.40
CA VAL A 32 2.66 -5.76 -5.25
C VAL A 32 2.34 -5.52 -6.72
N PRO A 33 3.37 -5.48 -7.60
CA PRO A 33 3.15 -5.20 -9.02
C PRO A 33 2.69 -6.45 -9.78
N ILE A 34 2.08 -6.23 -10.96
CA ILE A 34 1.91 -7.21 -12.06
C ILE A 34 0.92 -8.35 -11.73
N GLY A 35 0.11 -8.22 -10.68
CA GLY A 35 -0.83 -9.27 -10.29
C GLY A 35 -0.15 -10.50 -9.72
N VAL A 36 -0.80 -11.67 -9.84
CA VAL A 36 -0.33 -12.92 -9.26
C VAL A 36 -0.55 -14.10 -10.22
N VAL A 37 0.14 -15.20 -9.97
CA VAL A 37 -0.16 -16.49 -10.60
C VAL A 37 -1.40 -17.07 -9.94
N ARG A 38 -2.53 -16.99 -10.64
CA ARG A 38 -3.85 -17.28 -10.09
C ARG A 38 -3.97 -18.65 -9.42
N ARG A 39 -3.51 -19.71 -10.11
CA ARG A 39 -3.61 -21.10 -9.63
C ARG A 39 -2.92 -21.34 -8.27
N SER A 40 -1.92 -20.55 -7.94
CA SER A 40 -1.13 -20.69 -6.71
C SER A 40 -1.53 -19.70 -5.64
N PHE A 41 -2.30 -18.65 -6.00
CA PHE A 41 -2.76 -17.63 -5.08
C PHE A 41 -4.21 -17.87 -4.62
N PHE A 42 -5.14 -18.16 -5.56
CA PHE A 42 -6.56 -18.26 -5.24
C PHE A 42 -6.96 -19.69 -4.88
N PRO A 43 -7.64 -19.92 -3.73
CA PRO A 43 -8.18 -21.24 -3.39
C PRO A 43 -9.09 -21.76 -4.48
N GLY A 44 -8.87 -23.04 -4.85
CA GLY A 44 -9.70 -23.75 -5.83
C GLY A 44 -9.39 -23.47 -7.31
N GLU A 45 -8.37 -22.67 -7.62
CA GLU A 45 -7.91 -22.42 -9.00
C GLU A 45 -6.69 -23.27 -9.41
N GLY A 46 -6.30 -24.29 -8.62
CA GLY A 46 -5.02 -25.00 -8.71
C GLY A 46 -4.62 -25.62 -10.05
N ASP A 47 -5.57 -26.04 -10.89
CA ASP A 47 -5.28 -26.74 -12.14
C ASP A 47 -5.41 -25.86 -13.40
N GLN A 48 -5.53 -24.55 -13.23
CA GLN A 48 -5.77 -23.67 -14.36
C GLN A 48 -4.47 -23.17 -15.00
N ILE A 49 -4.44 -23.21 -16.33
CA ILE A 49 -3.35 -22.65 -17.12
C ILE A 49 -3.74 -21.24 -17.53
N THR A 50 -2.90 -20.29 -17.16
CA THR A 50 -3.07 -18.89 -17.60
C THR A 50 -2.88 -18.80 -19.11
N PRO A 51 -3.75 -18.09 -19.83
CA PRO A 51 -3.64 -17.93 -21.27
C PRO A 51 -2.38 -17.15 -21.64
N LYS A 52 -1.93 -17.37 -22.85
CA LYS A 52 -0.84 -16.60 -23.43
C LYS A 52 -1.32 -15.15 -23.68
N PHE A 53 -0.53 -14.17 -23.26
CA PHE A 53 -0.76 -12.75 -23.59
C PHE A 53 -1.06 -12.56 -25.08
N GLY A 54 -2.07 -11.76 -25.40
CA GLY A 54 -2.48 -11.46 -26.77
C GLY A 54 -3.19 -12.60 -27.50
N SER A 55 -3.41 -13.75 -26.87
CA SER A 55 -4.24 -14.79 -27.48
C SER A 55 -5.71 -14.37 -27.46
N ASN A 56 -6.41 -14.53 -28.61
CA ASN A 56 -7.86 -14.31 -28.68
C ASN A 56 -8.67 -15.47 -28.06
N LYS A 57 -8.00 -16.49 -27.54
CA LYS A 57 -8.67 -17.58 -26.83
C LYS A 57 -9.07 -17.09 -25.46
N GLN A 58 -10.36 -16.97 -25.25
CA GLN A 58 -10.94 -16.86 -23.92
C GLN A 58 -10.49 -18.09 -23.13
N SER A 59 -9.54 -17.92 -22.27
CA SER A 59 -9.35 -18.88 -21.22
C SER A 59 -10.43 -18.60 -20.20
N ALA A 60 -11.43 -19.41 -20.19
CA ALA A 60 -12.32 -19.48 -19.06
C ALA A 60 -11.47 -19.91 -17.85
N PHE A 61 -11.06 -18.97 -17.00
CA PHE A 61 -10.71 -19.34 -15.65
C PHE A 61 -11.98 -19.94 -15.06
N LYS A 62 -12.01 -21.25 -14.93
CA LYS A 62 -13.04 -21.86 -14.10
C LYS A 62 -12.72 -21.38 -12.70
N THR A 63 -13.50 -20.50 -12.17
CA THR A 63 -13.51 -20.28 -10.73
C THR A 63 -13.68 -21.61 -10.07
N ALA A 64 -12.99 -21.76 -8.97
CA ALA A 64 -13.38 -22.75 -8.01
C ALA A 64 -14.91 -22.69 -7.89
N ASN A 65 -15.56 -23.84 -7.75
CA ASN A 65 -16.99 -23.95 -7.43
C ASN A 65 -17.24 -23.38 -6.02
N LEU A 66 -16.73 -22.18 -5.75
CA LEU A 66 -16.81 -21.52 -4.47
C LEU A 66 -17.99 -20.58 -4.51
N LYS A 67 -18.99 -20.86 -3.71
CA LYS A 67 -20.18 -20.02 -3.59
C LYS A 67 -19.81 -18.67 -3.00
N VAL A 68 -20.58 -17.64 -3.32
CA VAL A 68 -20.49 -16.36 -2.62
C VAL A 68 -20.74 -16.56 -1.13
N GLY A 69 -19.89 -16.00 -0.28
CA GLY A 69 -20.02 -16.13 1.18
C GLY A 69 -18.69 -16.20 1.91
N ILE A 70 -18.77 -16.64 3.14
CA ILE A 70 -17.64 -16.81 4.06
C ILE A 70 -17.20 -18.26 4.04
N HIS A 71 -15.90 -18.47 3.88
CA HIS A 71 -15.27 -19.78 3.85
C HIS A 71 -14.09 -19.83 4.84
N PRO A 72 -13.66 -21.01 5.28
CA PRO A 72 -12.38 -21.17 5.95
C PRO A 72 -11.24 -20.65 5.06
N LEU A 73 -10.25 -20.01 5.66
CA LEU A 73 -9.05 -19.59 4.94
C LEU A 73 -8.17 -20.80 4.63
N GLU A 74 -8.11 -21.18 3.37
CA GLU A 74 -7.19 -22.18 2.85
C GLU A 74 -5.90 -21.49 2.40
N LEU A 75 -4.77 -21.99 2.89
CA LEU A 75 -3.45 -21.50 2.51
C LEU A 75 -2.98 -22.22 1.25
N THR A 76 -3.13 -21.56 0.13
CA THR A 76 -2.54 -21.99 -1.15
C THR A 76 -1.01 -21.93 -1.12
N PRO A 77 -0.28 -22.48 -2.09
CA PRO A 77 1.19 -22.41 -2.11
C PRO A 77 1.75 -21.01 -1.94
N THR A 78 1.14 -19.98 -2.54
CA THR A 78 1.56 -18.59 -2.38
C THR A 78 1.23 -18.06 -0.98
N LEU A 79 0.15 -18.50 -0.35
CA LEU A 79 -0.31 -18.01 0.94
C LEU A 79 0.33 -18.72 2.14
N GLN A 80 1.10 -19.79 1.94
CA GLN A 80 1.74 -20.55 3.03
C GLN A 80 2.53 -19.71 4.04
N PRO A 81 3.23 -18.64 3.66
CA PRO A 81 3.93 -17.79 4.64
C PRO A 81 3.02 -17.18 5.71
N LEU A 82 1.71 -17.08 5.46
CA LEU A 82 0.73 -16.54 6.42
C LEU A 82 0.33 -17.54 7.52
N ALA A 83 0.85 -18.76 7.54
CA ALA A 83 0.38 -19.84 8.40
C ALA A 83 0.35 -19.46 9.89
N LYS A 84 1.36 -18.72 10.38
CA LYS A 84 1.44 -18.31 11.79
C LYS A 84 0.46 -17.21 12.16
N ILE A 85 0.01 -16.42 11.16
CA ILE A 85 -0.80 -15.22 11.36
C ILE A 85 -2.19 -15.35 10.73
N LYS A 86 -2.56 -16.53 10.21
CA LYS A 86 -3.78 -16.75 9.43
C LYS A 86 -5.07 -16.30 10.13
N ASP A 87 -5.11 -16.40 11.46
CA ASP A 87 -6.30 -16.04 12.24
C ASP A 87 -6.54 -14.51 12.28
N LYS A 88 -5.52 -13.71 11.91
CA LYS A 88 -5.59 -12.25 11.80
C LYS A 88 -5.69 -11.78 10.36
N VAL A 89 -5.90 -12.67 9.39
CA VAL A 89 -5.90 -12.37 7.96
C VAL A 89 -7.23 -12.75 7.30
N THR A 90 -7.74 -11.91 6.42
CA THR A 90 -8.89 -12.20 5.57
C THR A 90 -8.48 -12.12 4.11
N LEU A 91 -8.59 -13.24 3.39
CA LEU A 91 -8.53 -13.24 1.93
C LEU A 91 -9.86 -12.74 1.38
N ILE A 92 -9.84 -11.80 0.43
CA ILE A 92 -11.05 -11.30 -0.23
C ILE A 92 -10.91 -11.58 -1.72
N THR A 93 -11.88 -12.28 -2.28
CA THR A 93 -11.93 -12.61 -3.72
C THR A 93 -13.20 -12.05 -4.35
N GLY A 94 -13.15 -11.77 -5.65
CA GLY A 94 -14.28 -11.18 -6.39
C GLY A 94 -14.36 -9.65 -6.24
N LEU A 95 -13.21 -8.99 -6.08
CA LEU A 95 -13.10 -7.53 -6.19
C LEU A 95 -12.54 -7.17 -7.56
N ASP A 96 -13.22 -6.25 -8.21
CA ASP A 96 -12.91 -5.78 -9.57
C ASP A 96 -12.62 -4.28 -9.58
N ARG A 97 -11.91 -3.84 -10.59
CA ARG A 97 -11.68 -2.44 -10.88
C ARG A 97 -11.98 -2.15 -12.35
N ASP A 98 -12.43 -0.94 -12.63
CA ASP A 98 -12.62 -0.52 -14.01
C ASP A 98 -11.31 -0.17 -14.70
N PHE A 99 -11.20 -0.59 -15.95
CA PHE A 99 -10.12 -0.19 -16.84
C PHE A 99 -10.62 0.82 -17.87
N GLN A 100 -9.83 1.87 -18.07
CA GLN A 100 -10.10 2.83 -19.14
C GLN A 100 -9.26 2.55 -20.39
N PRO A 101 -9.89 2.31 -21.54
CA PRO A 101 -9.21 2.30 -22.82
C PRO A 101 -8.52 3.64 -23.11
N GLY A 102 -7.32 3.57 -23.68
CA GLY A 102 -6.58 4.76 -24.11
C GLY A 102 -5.43 5.20 -23.20
N THR A 103 -5.28 4.55 -22.05
CA THR A 103 -4.11 4.73 -21.17
C THR A 103 -3.33 3.42 -21.05
N ASP A 104 -2.11 3.49 -20.52
CA ASP A 104 -1.34 2.27 -20.26
C ASP A 104 -1.95 1.49 -19.10
N VAL A 105 -2.06 0.19 -19.29
CA VAL A 105 -2.65 -0.75 -18.34
C VAL A 105 -1.92 -0.72 -16.99
N HIS A 106 -0.62 -0.86 -17.02
CA HIS A 106 0.20 -0.92 -15.82
C HIS A 106 0.23 0.40 -15.06
N ALA A 107 0.26 1.53 -15.79
CA ALA A 107 0.18 2.84 -15.17
C ALA A 107 -1.12 3.04 -14.38
N GLN A 108 -2.26 2.55 -14.90
CA GLN A 108 -3.52 2.59 -14.17
C GLN A 108 -3.53 1.64 -12.97
N CYS A 109 -2.84 0.50 -13.05
CA CYS A 109 -2.79 -0.45 -11.95
C CYS A 109 -2.23 0.17 -10.68
N ALA A 110 -1.07 0.79 -10.77
CA ALA A 110 -0.47 1.47 -9.64
C ALA A 110 -1.25 2.74 -9.27
N SER A 111 -1.36 3.67 -10.19
CA SER A 111 -1.87 5.01 -9.92
C SER A 111 -3.32 5.06 -9.46
N CYS A 112 -4.15 4.08 -9.84
CA CYS A 112 -5.56 4.03 -9.47
C CYS A 112 -5.90 2.93 -8.45
N PHE A 113 -4.93 2.27 -7.85
CA PHE A 113 -5.20 1.23 -6.85
C PHE A 113 -5.95 1.77 -5.65
N LEU A 114 -5.46 2.83 -5.03
CA LEU A 114 -6.07 3.43 -3.85
C LEU A 114 -7.20 4.42 -4.15
N THR A 115 -7.53 4.67 -5.41
CA THR A 115 -8.74 5.41 -5.77
C THR A 115 -9.85 4.48 -6.22
N SER A 116 -9.51 3.37 -6.87
CA SER A 116 -10.48 2.52 -7.60
C SER A 116 -11.31 3.29 -8.62
N ALA A 117 -11.16 4.59 -8.71
CA ALA A 117 -11.83 5.39 -9.71
C ALA A 117 -11.35 4.96 -11.09
N ALA A 118 -12.32 4.75 -11.99
CA ALA A 118 -11.97 4.79 -13.39
C ALA A 118 -11.34 6.16 -13.67
N PRO A 119 -10.31 6.20 -14.44
CA PRO A 119 -9.57 7.41 -14.79
C PRO A 119 -10.38 8.54 -15.42
N TYR A 120 -11.66 8.57 -15.41
CA TYR A 120 -12.49 9.42 -16.26
C TYR A 120 -13.11 10.63 -15.67
N SER A 121 -13.01 10.78 -14.38
CA SER A 121 -13.55 11.97 -13.75
C SER A 121 -12.82 13.25 -14.20
N VAL A 122 -11.69 13.09 -14.91
CA VAL A 122 -10.84 14.22 -15.34
C VAL A 122 -10.68 14.22 -16.86
N LYS A 123 -11.45 15.02 -17.53
CA LYS A 123 -11.58 15.10 -19.00
C LYS A 123 -10.31 15.41 -19.79
N ARG A 124 -9.17 15.65 -19.18
CA ARG A 124 -7.94 16.08 -19.86
C ARG A 124 -6.66 15.40 -19.42
N SER A 125 -6.69 14.57 -18.38
CA SER A 125 -5.51 13.80 -17.98
C SER A 125 -5.56 12.40 -18.59
N PRO A 126 -4.46 11.92 -19.20
CA PRO A 126 -4.34 10.53 -19.61
C PRO A 126 -4.31 9.58 -18.42
N TYR A 127 -4.08 10.07 -17.20
CA TYR A 127 -4.02 9.35 -15.95
C TYR A 127 -4.82 10.07 -14.88
N PRO A 128 -6.12 9.87 -14.84
CA PRO A 128 -6.99 10.53 -13.91
C PRO A 128 -6.90 9.89 -12.54
N GLN A 129 -6.00 10.38 -11.76
CA GLN A 129 -5.98 10.13 -10.34
C GLN A 129 -6.79 11.22 -9.65
N SER A 130 -7.60 10.80 -8.71
CA SER A 130 -8.10 11.67 -7.66
C SER A 130 -7.23 11.49 -6.42
N ARG A 131 -7.52 12.23 -5.36
CA ARG A 131 -6.90 12.03 -4.05
C ARG A 131 -7.11 10.59 -3.59
N THR A 132 -6.05 9.93 -3.16
CA THR A 132 -6.08 8.52 -2.80
C THR A 132 -6.60 8.27 -1.39
N LEU A 133 -7.04 7.04 -1.15
CA LEU A 133 -7.66 6.58 0.09
C LEU A 133 -6.79 6.86 1.33
N ASP A 134 -5.50 6.63 1.26
CA ASP A 134 -4.55 6.89 2.35
C ASP A 134 -4.58 8.35 2.80
N HIS A 135 -4.57 9.30 1.87
CA HIS A 135 -4.67 10.72 2.19
C HIS A 135 -6.05 11.12 2.72
N ILE A 136 -7.11 10.46 2.28
CA ILE A 136 -8.46 10.72 2.80
C ILE A 136 -8.60 10.18 4.23
N ILE A 137 -8.11 8.98 4.50
CA ILE A 137 -8.07 8.41 5.86
C ILE A 137 -7.23 9.29 6.79
N ALA A 138 -6.12 9.80 6.30
CA ALA A 138 -5.21 10.65 7.07
C ALA A 138 -5.80 12.02 7.43
N GLU A 139 -6.85 12.49 6.77
CA GLU A 139 -7.57 13.69 7.21
C GLU A 139 -8.09 13.55 8.64
N GLN A 140 -8.48 12.35 9.04
CA GLN A 140 -8.95 12.07 10.39
C GLN A 140 -7.83 11.47 11.27
N LEU A 141 -7.17 10.40 10.81
CA LEU A 141 -6.22 9.66 11.64
C LEU A 141 -4.84 10.36 11.76
N GLY A 142 -4.52 11.25 10.84
CA GLY A 142 -3.24 11.96 10.79
C GLY A 142 -3.24 13.36 11.39
N GLN A 143 -4.33 13.77 12.07
CA GLN A 143 -4.44 15.15 12.58
C GLN A 143 -3.41 15.48 13.65
N GLU A 144 -3.07 14.52 14.49
CA GLU A 144 -2.15 14.71 15.61
C GLU A 144 -0.78 14.08 15.39
N THR A 145 -0.57 13.39 14.25
CA THR A 145 0.73 12.80 13.93
C THR A 145 1.66 13.81 13.27
N PRO A 146 3.00 13.69 13.47
CA PRO A 146 3.99 14.52 12.76
C PRO A 146 3.85 14.45 11.24
N PHE A 147 3.65 13.25 10.70
CA PHE A 147 3.39 13.02 9.28
C PHE A 147 1.96 12.54 9.11
N ARG A 148 1.16 13.20 8.29
CA ARG A 148 -0.20 12.74 8.00
C ARG A 148 -0.20 11.37 7.34
N THR A 149 0.68 11.19 6.37
CA THR A 149 0.93 9.94 5.66
C THR A 149 2.44 9.74 5.48
N LEU A 150 2.85 8.49 5.28
CA LEU A 150 4.21 8.16 4.87
C LEU A 150 4.15 7.14 3.72
N GLU A 151 4.75 7.52 2.61
CA GLU A 151 4.80 6.72 1.38
C GLU A 151 6.18 6.08 1.25
N PHE A 152 6.23 4.74 1.38
CA PHE A 152 7.43 3.95 1.24
C PHE A 152 7.47 3.25 -0.12
N SER A 153 8.64 3.10 -0.68
CA SER A 153 8.82 2.32 -1.89
C SER A 153 10.17 1.61 -1.88
N THR A 154 10.20 0.44 -2.47
CA THR A 154 11.44 -0.27 -2.74
C THR A 154 11.73 -0.35 -4.24
N ASN A 155 11.18 0.56 -5.01
CA ASN A 155 11.56 0.74 -6.40
C ASN A 155 12.95 1.38 -6.45
N SER A 156 13.90 0.73 -7.11
CA SER A 156 15.26 1.25 -7.18
C SER A 156 15.28 2.64 -7.83
N HIS A 157 15.95 3.58 -7.18
CA HIS A 157 16.12 4.93 -7.72
C HIS A 157 17.13 5.00 -8.87
N LYS A 158 17.98 3.98 -9.01
CA LYS A 158 18.99 3.91 -10.09
C LYS A 158 18.41 3.46 -11.41
N ASP A 159 17.44 2.56 -11.37
CA ASP A 159 16.95 1.86 -12.55
C ASP A 159 15.55 2.27 -12.95
N ASN A 160 14.96 3.22 -12.24
CA ASN A 160 13.63 3.69 -12.59
C ASN A 160 13.66 4.54 -13.85
N LYS A 161 13.12 3.99 -14.92
CA LYS A 161 12.99 4.63 -16.24
C LYS A 161 11.54 4.90 -16.63
N GLU A 162 10.60 4.51 -15.78
CA GLU A 162 9.17 4.69 -16.04
C GLU A 162 8.67 6.03 -15.47
N SER A 163 7.48 6.40 -15.90
CA SER A 163 6.82 7.59 -15.38
C SER A 163 6.30 7.38 -13.95
N ILE A 164 6.01 8.48 -13.26
CA ILE A 164 5.51 8.47 -11.88
C ILE A 164 4.24 7.63 -11.68
N GLN A 165 3.47 7.38 -12.75
CA GLN A 165 2.24 6.60 -12.70
C GLN A 165 2.49 5.10 -12.50
N PHE A 166 3.67 4.58 -12.88
CA PHE A 166 4.03 3.17 -12.67
C PHE A 166 4.66 2.90 -11.30
N ASP A 167 5.11 3.99 -10.64
CA ASP A 167 5.97 3.90 -9.46
C ASP A 167 5.33 4.38 -8.17
N ASN A 168 4.12 4.89 -8.23
CA ASN A 168 3.46 5.46 -7.06
C ASN A 168 1.99 5.05 -7.01
N ILE A 169 1.53 4.71 -5.80
CA ILE A 169 0.14 4.37 -5.53
C ILE A 169 -0.60 5.48 -4.78
N SER A 170 0.13 6.47 -4.25
CA SER A 170 -0.40 7.55 -3.41
C SER A 170 -0.37 8.89 -4.15
N TRP A 171 -1.48 9.63 -4.08
CA TRP A 171 -1.67 10.88 -4.81
C TRP A 171 -2.43 11.89 -3.96
N TYR A 172 -1.91 13.11 -3.86
CA TYR A 172 -2.62 14.23 -3.20
C TYR A 172 -3.86 14.68 -3.98
N GLY A 173 -3.88 14.42 -5.27
CA GLY A 173 -4.95 14.79 -6.19
C GLY A 173 -4.55 14.47 -7.63
N THR A 174 -5.36 14.91 -8.58
CA THR A 174 -5.10 14.71 -10.00
C THR A 174 -3.73 15.27 -10.38
N GLU A 175 -2.87 14.45 -10.98
CA GLU A 175 -1.51 14.80 -11.41
C GLU A 175 -0.54 15.21 -10.27
N HIS A 176 -0.98 15.18 -9.02
CA HIS A 176 -0.17 15.51 -7.87
C HIS A 176 0.23 14.26 -7.10
N VAL A 177 1.39 13.71 -7.44
CA VAL A 177 1.93 12.53 -6.76
C VAL A 177 2.36 12.84 -5.33
N ALA A 178 2.09 11.91 -4.41
CA ALA A 178 2.73 11.87 -3.11
C ALA A 178 4.07 11.11 -3.28
N PRO A 179 5.22 11.80 -3.22
CA PRO A 179 6.49 11.19 -3.59
C PRO A 179 6.93 10.16 -2.56
N SER A 180 7.15 8.93 -3.01
CA SER A 180 7.58 7.83 -2.15
C SER A 180 9.05 7.91 -1.75
N MET A 181 9.33 7.55 -0.50
CA MET A 181 10.68 7.41 0.03
C MET A 181 11.28 6.08 -0.43
N ARG A 182 12.47 6.11 -1.01
CA ARG A 182 13.14 4.93 -1.61
C ARG A 182 14.52 4.64 -1.03
N ASP A 183 15.25 5.65 -0.60
CA ASP A 183 16.56 5.50 0.03
C ASP A 183 16.38 5.25 1.54
N PRO A 184 16.79 4.08 2.07
CA PRO A 184 16.60 3.75 3.50
C PRO A 184 17.29 4.74 4.43
N ARG A 185 18.47 5.27 4.07
CA ARG A 185 19.21 6.24 4.88
C ARG A 185 18.51 7.59 4.93
N LYS A 186 18.02 8.08 3.77
CA LYS A 186 17.24 9.31 3.71
C LYS A 186 15.92 9.16 4.46
N THR A 187 15.27 8.01 4.32
CA THR A 187 14.05 7.67 5.05
C THR A 187 14.31 7.68 6.56
N TYR A 188 15.36 6.99 7.01
CA TYR A 188 15.76 6.99 8.42
C TYR A 188 15.99 8.41 8.95
N ARG A 189 16.79 9.20 8.23
CA ARG A 189 17.09 10.60 8.61
C ARG A 189 15.85 11.48 8.65
N ARG A 190 14.92 11.31 7.71
CA ARG A 190 13.64 12.02 7.72
C ARG A 190 12.80 11.68 8.94
N LEU A 191 12.79 10.42 9.37
CA LEU A 191 11.98 9.97 10.50
C LEU A 191 12.63 10.29 11.86
N PHE A 192 13.98 10.21 11.96
CA PHE A 192 14.70 10.23 13.23
C PHE A 192 15.81 11.31 13.30
N GLY A 193 16.13 11.97 12.19
CA GLY A 193 17.24 12.93 12.10
C GLY A 193 16.93 14.28 12.73
N THR A 194 17.65 14.61 13.80
CA THR A 194 17.46 15.89 14.52
C THR A 194 18.10 17.07 13.80
N ARG A 195 19.15 16.88 13.01
CA ARG A 195 19.84 17.96 12.27
C ARG A 195 19.01 18.51 11.11
N GLU A 196 18.30 17.65 10.42
CA GLU A 196 17.43 18.03 9.30
C GLU A 196 16.22 18.82 9.83
N LEU A 197 15.68 18.46 10.99
CA LEU A 197 14.58 19.20 11.63
C LEU A 197 14.97 20.64 11.97
N GLN A 198 16.18 20.86 12.49
CA GLN A 198 16.68 22.22 12.76
C GLN A 198 16.88 23.03 11.47
N ALA A 199 17.37 22.40 10.41
CA ALA A 199 17.51 23.07 9.11
C ALA A 199 16.15 23.46 8.53
N TYR A 200 15.14 22.59 8.62
CA TYR A 200 13.77 22.92 8.22
C TYR A 200 13.20 24.09 9.03
N ARG A 201 13.39 24.10 10.34
CA ARG A 201 12.93 25.20 11.21
C ARG A 201 13.56 26.53 10.81
N ASN A 202 14.87 26.55 10.65
CA ASN A 202 15.60 27.77 10.26
C ASN A 202 15.13 28.31 8.90
N ILE A 203 14.87 27.43 7.92
CA ILE A 203 14.37 27.82 6.60
C ILE A 203 12.93 28.35 6.75
N THR A 204 12.09 27.69 7.53
CA THR A 204 10.70 28.07 7.73
C THR A 204 10.59 29.44 8.41
N ASP A 205 11.37 29.68 9.46
CA ASP A 205 11.42 30.98 10.16
C ASP A 205 11.84 32.11 9.21
N LEU A 206 12.86 31.88 8.39
CA LEU A 206 13.39 32.87 7.43
C LEU A 206 12.36 33.18 6.34
N VAL A 207 11.71 32.15 5.79
CA VAL A 207 10.67 32.30 4.76
C VAL A 207 9.43 33.00 5.33
N LEU A 208 9.03 32.75 6.57
CA LEU A 208 7.89 33.41 7.20
C LEU A 208 8.16 34.90 7.48
N GLU A 209 9.38 35.25 7.80
CA GLU A 209 9.78 36.65 8.02
C GLU A 209 9.73 37.45 6.72
N ASP A 210 10.37 36.92 5.65
CA ASP A 210 10.34 37.53 4.32
C ASP A 210 8.93 37.62 3.76
N ALA A 211 8.15 36.61 3.99
CA ALA A 211 6.81 36.50 3.46
C ALA A 211 5.82 37.46 4.16
N ARG A 212 5.96 37.73 5.46
CA ARG A 212 5.13 38.75 6.15
C ARG A 212 5.33 40.14 5.57
N SER A 213 6.58 40.48 5.20
CA SER A 213 6.90 41.76 4.58
C SER A 213 6.29 41.87 3.15
N LEU A 214 6.33 40.79 2.39
CA LEU A 214 5.84 40.76 1.01
C LEU A 214 4.32 40.83 0.90
N LYS A 215 3.60 40.22 1.85
CA LYS A 215 2.12 40.14 1.86
C LYS A 215 1.45 41.52 1.77
N HIS A 216 2.02 42.53 2.39
CA HIS A 216 1.49 43.89 2.37
C HIS A 216 1.59 44.59 1.01
N SER A 217 2.43 44.11 0.11
CA SER A 217 2.64 44.66 -1.24
C SER A 217 1.87 43.93 -2.35
N LEU A 218 1.16 42.85 -2.04
CA LEU A 218 0.49 41.99 -3.03
C LEU A 218 -0.97 42.40 -3.26
N GLY A 219 -1.44 42.26 -4.50
CA GLY A 219 -2.85 42.38 -4.86
C GLY A 219 -3.70 41.21 -4.31
N TYR A 220 -5.03 41.38 -4.28
CA TYR A 220 -5.97 40.45 -3.64
C TYR A 220 -5.84 38.99 -4.13
N SER A 221 -5.70 38.76 -5.43
CA SER A 221 -5.56 37.40 -5.99
C SER A 221 -4.25 36.73 -5.57
N ASP A 222 -3.18 37.53 -5.48
CA ASP A 222 -1.86 37.02 -5.07
C ASP A 222 -1.80 36.81 -3.57
N GLN A 223 -2.54 37.59 -2.78
CA GLN A 223 -2.69 37.35 -1.35
C GLN A 223 -3.40 36.01 -1.05
N GLN A 224 -4.35 35.57 -1.89
CA GLN A 224 -4.97 34.26 -1.71
C GLN A 224 -3.95 33.12 -1.94
N LYS A 225 -3.23 33.13 -3.05
CA LYS A 225 -2.15 32.16 -3.33
C LYS A 225 -1.07 32.18 -2.25
N PHE A 226 -0.79 33.35 -1.75
CA PHE A 226 0.18 33.55 -0.70
C PHE A 226 -0.28 32.99 0.64
N ASN A 227 -1.57 33.10 0.98
CA ASN A 227 -2.16 32.47 2.16
C ASN A 227 -2.11 30.93 2.08
N GLU A 228 -2.39 30.33 0.91
CA GLU A 228 -2.24 28.88 0.70
C GLU A 228 -0.79 28.43 0.91
N TYR A 229 0.18 29.22 0.45
CA TYR A 229 1.58 28.97 0.69
C TYR A 229 1.95 29.08 2.18
N PHE A 230 1.43 30.06 2.91
CA PHE A 230 1.61 30.19 4.35
C PHE A 230 1.02 29.02 5.15
N GLU A 231 -0.16 28.56 4.79
CA GLU A 231 -0.77 27.39 5.44
C GLU A 231 0.10 26.13 5.22
N SER A 232 0.72 26.01 4.06
CA SER A 232 1.67 24.92 3.79
C SER A 232 2.92 25.01 4.69
N ILE A 233 3.48 26.22 4.86
CA ILE A 233 4.63 26.44 5.76
C ILE A 233 4.24 26.16 7.21
N ARG A 234 3.09 26.66 7.65
CA ARG A 234 2.58 26.41 9.01
C ARG A 234 2.37 24.92 9.28
N THR A 235 1.96 24.16 8.27
CA THR A 235 1.88 22.70 8.38
C THR A 235 3.25 22.08 8.65
N ILE A 236 4.31 22.57 8.02
CA ILE A 236 5.70 22.14 8.26
C ILE A 236 6.13 22.50 9.68
N GLU A 237 5.84 23.71 10.18
CA GLU A 237 6.15 24.10 11.56
C GLU A 237 5.49 23.16 12.58
N VAL A 238 4.20 22.88 12.41
CA VAL A 238 3.47 21.94 13.27
C VAL A 238 4.09 20.55 13.24
N GLN A 239 4.54 20.08 12.08
CA GLN A 239 5.23 18.78 11.95
C GLN A 239 6.57 18.79 12.69
N VAL A 240 7.36 19.85 12.55
CA VAL A 240 8.65 20.01 13.24
C VAL A 240 8.45 20.03 14.75
N ASP A 241 7.50 20.82 15.24
CA ASP A 241 7.19 20.89 16.67
C ASP A 241 6.78 19.53 17.24
N ARG A 242 5.93 18.78 16.55
CA ARG A 242 5.52 17.43 16.96
C ARG A 242 6.70 16.46 17.01
N LEU A 243 7.58 16.48 16.01
CA LEU A 243 8.79 15.68 15.99
C LEU A 243 9.75 16.04 17.12
N GLU A 244 9.90 17.33 17.45
CA GLU A 244 10.70 17.77 18.59
C GLU A 244 10.15 17.26 19.92
N HIS A 245 8.82 17.30 20.11
CA HIS A 245 8.18 16.74 21.31
C HIS A 245 8.41 15.23 21.43
N MET A 246 8.42 14.51 20.30
CA MET A 246 8.67 13.07 20.27
C MET A 246 10.16 12.69 20.34
N LYS A 247 11.08 13.64 20.29
CA LYS A 247 12.52 13.43 20.21
C LYS A 247 13.07 12.47 21.28
N ASN A 248 12.58 12.57 22.50
CA ASN A 248 13.05 11.73 23.61
C ASN A 248 12.54 10.29 23.45
N GLU A 249 11.33 10.11 22.93
CA GLU A 249 10.77 8.79 22.65
C GLU A 249 11.46 8.14 21.43
N LEU A 250 11.71 8.92 20.38
CA LEU A 250 12.41 8.46 19.19
C LEU A 250 13.85 8.02 19.47
N LYS A 251 14.54 8.65 20.45
CA LYS A 251 15.87 8.21 20.89
C LYS A 251 15.87 6.82 21.55
N LYS A 252 14.75 6.34 22.04
CA LYS A 252 14.62 5.00 22.63
C LYS A 252 14.49 3.92 21.56
N VAL A 253 14.18 4.29 20.33
CA VAL A 253 14.10 3.38 19.19
C VAL A 253 15.51 2.85 18.86
N LYS A 254 15.71 1.55 19.03
CA LYS A 254 16.98 0.87 18.75
C LYS A 254 17.08 0.44 17.28
N LEU A 255 16.83 1.37 16.36
CA LEU A 255 17.03 1.14 14.94
C LEU A 255 18.28 1.93 14.50
N GLU A 256 19.28 1.24 14.01
CA GLU A 256 20.51 1.88 13.52
C GLU A 256 20.27 2.50 12.14
N GLU A 257 20.98 3.60 11.87
CA GLU A 257 20.96 4.19 10.53
C GLU A 257 21.56 3.19 9.53
N PRO A 258 20.84 2.90 8.43
CA PRO A 258 21.32 1.96 7.42
C PRO A 258 22.66 2.38 6.83
N ALA A 259 23.61 1.47 6.79
CA ALA A 259 24.96 1.73 6.27
C ALA A 259 24.97 1.92 4.74
N ASP A 260 24.09 1.23 4.02
CA ASP A 260 24.00 1.28 2.56
C ASP A 260 22.56 1.54 2.07
N ALA A 261 22.46 2.18 0.91
CA ALA A 261 21.20 2.36 0.17
C ALA A 261 20.92 1.17 -0.78
N HIS A 262 21.94 0.33 -1.07
CA HIS A 262 21.83 -0.83 -1.94
C HIS A 262 21.94 -2.10 -1.12
N LEU A 263 20.81 -2.76 -0.94
CA LEU A 263 20.70 -4.02 -0.23
C LEU A 263 20.12 -5.07 -1.16
N PRO A 264 20.41 -6.36 -0.90
CA PRO A 264 19.68 -7.46 -1.54
C PRO A 264 18.19 -7.27 -1.40
N ARG A 265 17.42 -7.66 -2.41
CA ARG A 265 16.00 -7.33 -2.54
C ARG A 265 15.17 -7.60 -1.28
N GLY A 266 15.33 -8.77 -0.68
CA GLY A 266 14.59 -9.14 0.53
C GLY A 266 14.95 -8.26 1.74
N GLU A 267 16.23 -7.97 1.91
CA GLU A 267 16.70 -7.10 2.99
C GLU A 267 16.21 -5.65 2.79
N TYR A 268 16.23 -5.17 1.56
CA TYR A 268 15.73 -3.83 1.22
C TYR A 268 14.24 -3.68 1.54
N ILE A 269 13.41 -4.66 1.13
CA ILE A 269 11.98 -4.62 1.42
C ILE A 269 11.75 -4.67 2.94
N ARG A 270 12.44 -5.54 3.66
CA ARG A 270 12.29 -5.67 5.12
C ARG A 270 12.73 -4.41 5.84
N LEU A 271 13.86 -3.82 5.47
CA LEU A 271 14.35 -2.59 6.10
C LEU A 271 13.38 -1.41 5.90
N MET A 272 12.88 -1.21 4.68
CA MET A 272 11.88 -0.17 4.42
C MET A 272 10.56 -0.46 5.14
N GLY A 273 10.15 -1.74 5.21
CA GLY A 273 9.01 -2.18 6.00
C GLY A 273 9.21 -2.00 7.50
N ASP A 274 10.40 -2.24 8.01
CA ASP A 274 10.75 -2.00 9.42
C ASP A 274 10.66 -0.52 9.79
N LEU A 275 11.14 0.37 8.90
CA LEU A 275 10.99 1.82 9.07
C LEU A 275 9.50 2.21 9.08
N MET A 276 8.69 1.60 8.22
CA MET A 276 7.23 1.80 8.22
C MET A 276 6.59 1.33 9.53
N VAL A 277 6.92 0.12 9.99
CA VAL A 277 6.37 -0.44 11.25
C VAL A 277 6.75 0.45 12.44
N VAL A 278 8.01 0.88 12.53
CA VAL A 278 8.45 1.79 13.61
C VAL A 278 7.73 3.13 13.53
N ALA A 279 7.52 3.69 12.34
CA ALA A 279 6.77 4.94 12.19
C ALA A 279 5.31 4.81 12.66
N LEU A 280 4.66 3.67 12.39
CA LEU A 280 3.30 3.38 12.88
C LEU A 280 3.30 3.13 14.40
N GLN A 281 4.27 2.38 14.92
CA GLN A 281 4.39 2.06 16.35
C GLN A 281 4.60 3.31 17.20
N THR A 282 5.49 4.19 16.76
CA THR A 282 5.85 5.41 17.50
C THR A 282 4.84 6.55 17.31
N GLY A 283 3.82 6.40 16.46
CA GLY A 283 2.86 7.45 16.17
C GLY A 283 3.42 8.59 15.32
N LEU A 284 4.54 8.36 14.61
CA LEU A 284 5.01 9.32 13.60
C LEU A 284 3.98 9.50 12.49
N THR A 285 3.25 8.43 12.17
CA THR A 285 2.06 8.45 11.32
C THR A 285 1.08 7.35 11.75
N ASN A 286 -0.19 7.52 11.43
CA ASN A 286 -1.21 6.47 11.52
C ASN A 286 -1.60 5.92 10.15
N VAL A 287 -1.03 6.45 9.06
CA VAL A 287 -1.35 6.00 7.71
C VAL A 287 -0.07 5.87 6.88
N ALA A 288 0.17 4.68 6.35
CA ALA A 288 1.35 4.41 5.55
C ALA A 288 1.02 3.57 4.31
N SER A 289 1.75 3.79 3.23
CA SER A 289 1.69 2.97 2.03
C SER A 289 3.10 2.50 1.65
N MET A 290 3.20 1.28 1.09
CA MET A 290 4.44 0.70 0.63
C MET A 290 4.25 0.01 -0.71
N MET A 291 4.99 0.45 -1.71
CA MET A 291 5.03 -0.17 -3.03
C MET A 291 6.33 -0.96 -3.19
N ILE A 292 6.24 -2.28 -3.38
CA ILE A 292 7.44 -3.14 -3.38
C ILE A 292 8.04 -3.41 -4.75
N GLY A 293 7.52 -2.86 -5.79
CA GLY A 293 8.05 -2.99 -7.16
C GLY A 293 7.28 -2.13 -8.14
N PRO A 294 7.91 -1.69 -9.24
CA PRO A 294 7.24 -0.92 -10.29
C PRO A 294 6.28 -1.80 -11.07
N GLU A 295 5.21 -1.20 -11.59
CA GLU A 295 4.17 -1.97 -12.28
C GLU A 295 4.60 -2.54 -13.63
N ARG A 296 5.53 -1.91 -14.32
CA ARG A 296 5.90 -2.35 -15.66
C ARG A 296 7.39 -2.57 -15.79
N TRP A 297 8.13 -1.50 -15.69
CA TRP A 297 9.56 -1.59 -15.81
C TRP A 297 10.17 -2.15 -14.54
N ASP A 298 10.81 -3.29 -14.66
CA ASP A 298 11.68 -3.82 -13.65
C ASP A 298 13.03 -4.12 -14.26
N THR A 299 14.09 -3.82 -13.51
CA THR A 299 15.41 -4.28 -13.91
C THR A 299 15.47 -5.80 -13.80
N PRO A 300 16.21 -6.48 -14.70
CA PRO A 300 16.43 -7.92 -14.57
C PRO A 300 17.02 -8.30 -13.21
N TYR A 301 17.69 -7.36 -12.52
CA TYR A 301 18.33 -7.57 -11.22
C TYR A 301 17.38 -7.44 -10.03
N LEU A 302 16.14 -7.02 -10.22
CA LEU A 302 15.19 -6.79 -9.13
C LEU A 302 14.98 -8.03 -8.24
N TYR A 303 15.08 -9.22 -8.83
CA TYR A 303 14.93 -10.51 -8.13
C TYR A 303 16.19 -11.40 -8.27
N GLU A 304 17.37 -10.79 -8.33
CA GLU A 304 18.63 -11.53 -8.50
C GLU A 304 18.85 -12.62 -7.43
N SER A 305 18.40 -12.38 -6.20
CA SER A 305 18.51 -13.34 -5.10
C SER A 305 17.59 -14.57 -5.24
N LEU A 306 16.61 -14.53 -6.14
CA LEU A 306 15.67 -15.63 -6.38
C LEU A 306 16.07 -16.52 -7.55
N PHE A 307 16.93 -16.05 -8.43
CA PHE A 307 17.26 -16.72 -9.69
C PHE A 307 18.77 -16.71 -9.94
N ASP A 308 19.30 -17.80 -10.48
CA ASP A 308 20.71 -17.91 -10.91
C ASP A 308 21.08 -16.89 -12.00
N LYS A 309 20.08 -16.48 -12.78
CA LYS A 309 20.22 -15.46 -13.81
C LYS A 309 19.15 -14.39 -13.63
N PRO A 310 19.52 -13.10 -13.71
CA PRO A 310 18.56 -12.00 -13.60
C PRO A 310 17.44 -12.12 -14.61
N ARG A 311 16.19 -11.86 -14.16
CA ARG A 311 14.98 -11.94 -14.99
C ARG A 311 14.03 -10.80 -14.66
N SER A 312 13.43 -10.23 -15.69
CA SER A 312 12.39 -9.22 -15.54
C SER A 312 11.05 -9.88 -15.17
N HIS A 313 10.45 -9.45 -14.08
CA HIS A 313 9.12 -9.89 -13.64
C HIS A 313 8.06 -9.63 -14.71
N HIS A 314 8.05 -8.42 -15.27
CA HIS A 314 7.12 -8.05 -16.33
C HIS A 314 7.26 -8.92 -17.59
N GLN A 315 8.50 -9.19 -18.04
CA GLN A 315 8.71 -10.08 -19.20
C GLN A 315 8.30 -11.51 -18.90
N MET A 316 8.55 -12.01 -17.68
CA MET A 316 8.09 -13.34 -17.26
C MET A 316 6.57 -13.42 -17.28
N SER A 317 5.85 -12.40 -16.79
CA SER A 317 4.39 -12.37 -16.74
C SER A 317 3.75 -12.49 -18.12
N HIS A 318 4.31 -11.83 -19.14
CA HIS A 318 3.86 -11.96 -20.53
C HIS A 318 4.16 -13.33 -21.17
N ASN A 319 5.04 -14.10 -20.58
CA ASN A 319 5.40 -15.46 -21.00
C ASN A 319 5.09 -16.47 -19.89
N GLN A 320 3.99 -16.30 -19.19
CA GLN A 320 3.64 -17.05 -17.99
C GLN A 320 3.72 -18.58 -18.20
N GLY A 321 3.25 -19.11 -19.31
CA GLY A 321 3.35 -20.54 -19.61
C GLY A 321 4.78 -21.10 -19.58
N LYS A 322 5.78 -20.27 -19.87
CA LYS A 322 7.21 -20.66 -19.81
C LYS A 322 7.80 -20.47 -18.41
N PHE A 323 7.36 -19.42 -17.70
CA PHE A 323 7.99 -18.96 -16.46
C PHE A 323 7.08 -19.10 -15.24
N ILE A 324 6.04 -19.96 -15.33
CA ILE A 324 5.04 -20.05 -14.28
C ILE A 324 5.65 -20.40 -12.89
N ALA A 325 6.60 -21.33 -12.84
CA ALA A 325 7.27 -21.70 -11.60
C ALA A 325 8.16 -20.57 -11.06
N ASP A 326 8.75 -19.75 -11.92
CA ASP A 326 9.55 -18.61 -11.53
C ASP A 326 8.65 -17.48 -11.00
N LEU A 327 7.49 -17.25 -11.62
CA LEU A 327 6.49 -16.30 -11.16
C LEU A 327 5.88 -16.72 -9.82
N GLU A 328 5.60 -17.99 -9.62
CA GLU A 328 5.16 -18.54 -8.33
C GLU A 328 6.18 -18.30 -7.21
N LYS A 329 7.48 -18.37 -7.53
CA LYS A 329 8.55 -17.99 -6.58
C LYS A 329 8.51 -16.50 -6.24
N VAL A 330 8.28 -15.63 -7.23
CA VAL A 330 8.15 -14.18 -6.99
C VAL A 330 6.95 -13.89 -6.11
N ASP A 331 5.79 -14.47 -6.39
CA ASP A 331 4.58 -14.26 -5.60
C ASP A 331 4.74 -14.78 -4.16
N HIS A 332 5.33 -15.95 -4.01
CA HIS A 332 5.66 -16.52 -2.69
C HIS A 332 6.65 -15.63 -1.93
N PHE A 333 7.67 -15.10 -2.60
CA PHE A 333 8.62 -14.16 -2.02
C PHE A 333 7.93 -12.86 -1.56
N HIS A 334 7.02 -12.30 -2.36
CA HIS A 334 6.24 -11.12 -1.95
C HIS A 334 5.41 -11.43 -0.70
N MET A 335 4.78 -12.58 -0.66
CA MET A 335 3.98 -13.00 0.50
C MET A 335 4.85 -13.24 1.75
N GLN A 336 6.07 -13.74 1.60
CA GLN A 336 7.02 -13.84 2.72
C GLN A 336 7.38 -12.48 3.32
N GLN A 337 7.53 -11.44 2.48
CA GLN A 337 7.81 -10.10 2.98
C GLN A 337 6.61 -9.51 3.71
N PHE A 338 5.41 -9.71 3.18
CA PHE A 338 4.17 -9.28 3.85
C PHE A 338 3.98 -10.00 5.18
N ALA A 339 4.10 -11.32 5.20
CA ALA A 339 4.01 -12.13 6.43
C ALA A 339 5.02 -11.69 7.50
N TYR A 340 6.27 -11.39 7.10
CA TYR A 340 7.28 -10.86 8.00
C TYR A 340 6.81 -9.57 8.72
N LEU A 341 6.23 -8.64 7.97
CA LEU A 341 5.73 -7.39 8.55
C LEU A 341 4.54 -7.63 9.47
N LEU A 342 3.63 -8.54 9.11
CA LEU A 342 2.48 -8.89 9.94
C LEU A 342 2.93 -9.53 11.26
N GLU A 343 3.81 -10.54 11.21
CA GLU A 343 4.36 -11.20 12.40
C GLU A 343 5.07 -10.17 13.31
N LYS A 344 5.79 -9.22 12.72
CA LYS A 344 6.47 -8.16 13.46
C LYS A 344 5.48 -7.22 14.15
N MET A 345 4.44 -6.79 13.46
CA MET A 345 3.41 -5.92 14.04
C MET A 345 2.57 -6.65 15.09
N ASP A 346 2.36 -7.96 14.93
CA ASP A 346 1.64 -8.78 15.89
C ASP A 346 2.43 -9.00 17.19
N ALA A 347 3.74 -9.03 17.11
CA ALA A 347 4.64 -9.14 18.26
C ALA A 347 4.81 -7.82 19.05
N ILE A 348 4.31 -6.70 18.55
CA ILE A 348 4.37 -5.40 19.24
C ILE A 348 3.10 -5.22 20.05
N GLU A 349 3.22 -5.29 21.38
CA GLU A 349 2.13 -5.08 22.32
C GLU A 349 1.89 -3.58 22.55
N GLU A 350 0.63 -3.17 22.54
CA GLU A 350 0.19 -1.81 22.86
C GLU A 350 -0.33 -1.74 24.31
N ALA A 351 -0.57 -0.53 24.81
CA ALA A 351 -0.88 -0.29 26.23
C ALA A 351 -2.13 -0.99 26.76
N ASP A 352 -3.06 -1.39 25.90
CA ASP A 352 -4.28 -2.13 26.26
C ASP A 352 -4.13 -3.65 26.14
N GLY A 353 -2.91 -4.16 25.85
CA GLY A 353 -2.61 -5.57 25.69
C GLY A 353 -2.97 -6.14 24.31
N THR A 354 -3.46 -5.31 23.37
CA THR A 354 -3.63 -5.71 21.96
C THR A 354 -2.32 -5.55 21.21
N SER A 355 -2.22 -6.16 20.02
CA SER A 355 -1.05 -5.95 19.19
C SER A 355 -1.20 -4.71 18.30
N LEU A 356 -0.07 -4.16 17.82
CA LEU A 356 -0.06 -3.10 16.79
C LEU A 356 -0.86 -3.53 15.56
N LEU A 357 -0.82 -4.83 15.19
CA LEU A 357 -1.59 -5.37 14.08
C LEU A 357 -3.10 -5.36 14.37
N ASP A 358 -3.54 -5.67 15.60
CA ASP A 358 -4.95 -5.64 15.97
C ASP A 358 -5.55 -4.23 15.77
N ASN A 359 -4.77 -3.19 16.01
CA ASN A 359 -5.18 -1.80 15.84
C ASN A 359 -4.92 -1.22 14.44
N THR A 360 -4.44 -2.04 13.53
CA THR A 360 -4.16 -1.65 12.13
C THR A 360 -5.10 -2.38 11.17
N ILE A 361 -5.48 -1.71 10.08
CA ILE A 361 -5.99 -2.36 8.86
C ILE A 361 -4.83 -2.37 7.87
N PHE A 362 -4.23 -3.53 7.64
CA PHE A 362 -3.10 -3.66 6.73
C PHE A 362 -3.52 -4.45 5.48
N THR A 363 -3.58 -3.76 4.35
CA THR A 363 -4.09 -4.30 3.09
C THR A 363 -2.95 -4.63 2.14
N TYR A 364 -2.85 -5.89 1.74
CA TYR A 364 -2.03 -6.37 0.62
C TYR A 364 -2.88 -6.37 -0.65
N GLY A 365 -2.32 -5.95 -1.78
CA GLY A 365 -3.02 -6.08 -3.06
C GLY A 365 -2.20 -5.69 -4.26
N SER A 366 -2.79 -5.94 -5.43
CA SER A 366 -2.31 -5.52 -6.74
C SER A 366 -3.43 -4.90 -7.56
N GLY A 367 -3.07 -4.03 -8.47
CA GLY A 367 -4.01 -3.44 -9.42
C GLY A 367 -4.37 -4.36 -10.60
N LEU A 368 -3.68 -5.50 -10.74
CA LEU A 368 -3.98 -6.57 -11.69
C LEU A 368 -4.33 -7.87 -10.96
N GLY A 369 -5.30 -8.62 -11.48
CA GLY A 369 -5.57 -9.98 -11.04
C GLY A 369 -4.55 -10.97 -11.60
N ASP A 370 -4.09 -10.73 -12.83
CA ASP A 370 -3.13 -11.53 -13.54
C ASP A 370 -2.36 -10.71 -14.58
N GLY A 371 -1.04 -10.76 -14.53
CA GLY A 371 -0.15 -10.00 -15.41
C GLY A 371 -0.11 -10.52 -16.85
N ALA A 372 -0.42 -11.80 -17.10
CA ALA A 372 -0.41 -12.35 -18.45
C ALA A 372 -1.56 -11.83 -19.31
N THR A 373 -2.72 -11.60 -18.70
CA THR A 373 -3.94 -11.17 -19.38
C THR A 373 -4.28 -9.70 -19.15
N HIS A 374 -3.53 -9.01 -18.30
CA HIS A 374 -3.86 -7.66 -17.86
C HIS A 374 -5.27 -7.56 -17.24
N GLN A 375 -5.60 -8.53 -16.40
CA GLN A 375 -6.94 -8.68 -15.83
C GLN A 375 -7.15 -7.68 -14.68
N TYR A 376 -8.23 -6.89 -14.76
CA TYR A 376 -8.66 -5.94 -13.73
C TYR A 376 -9.76 -6.51 -12.83
N SER A 377 -10.17 -7.73 -13.05
CA SER A 377 -11.13 -8.46 -12.22
C SER A 377 -10.42 -9.47 -11.32
N ALA A 378 -11.11 -9.89 -10.27
CA ALA A 378 -10.60 -10.81 -9.27
C ALA A 378 -9.19 -10.42 -8.78
N LEU A 379 -9.08 -9.21 -8.29
CA LEU A 379 -7.83 -8.66 -7.77
C LEU A 379 -7.37 -9.46 -6.54
N PRO A 380 -6.05 -9.71 -6.40
CA PRO A 380 -5.51 -10.35 -5.21
C PRO A 380 -5.52 -9.37 -4.05
N VAL A 381 -6.39 -9.60 -3.08
CA VAL A 381 -6.55 -8.71 -1.93
C VAL A 381 -6.58 -9.50 -0.64
N ILE A 382 -5.74 -9.11 0.31
CA ILE A 382 -5.71 -9.62 1.67
C ILE A 382 -5.80 -8.44 2.63
N VAL A 383 -6.65 -8.57 3.66
CA VAL A 383 -6.75 -7.61 4.74
C VAL A 383 -6.29 -8.29 6.02
N ALA A 384 -5.29 -7.73 6.68
CA ALA A 384 -4.77 -8.20 7.96
C ALA A 384 -5.06 -7.19 9.07
N GLY A 385 -5.21 -7.70 10.29
CA GLY A 385 -5.60 -6.91 11.45
C GLY A 385 -7.09 -6.59 11.50
N SER A 386 -7.51 -5.88 12.51
CA SER A 386 -8.93 -5.62 12.76
C SER A 386 -9.30 -4.14 12.87
N GLY A 387 -8.32 -3.23 12.80
CA GLY A 387 -8.57 -1.79 12.96
C GLY A 387 -9.20 -1.45 14.33
N GLY A 388 -8.69 -2.07 15.40
CA GLY A 388 -9.20 -1.90 16.74
C GLY A 388 -10.55 -2.61 16.95
N GLY A 389 -10.68 -3.82 16.43
CA GLY A 389 -11.87 -4.66 16.58
C GLY A 389 -13.04 -4.26 15.68
N SER A 390 -12.79 -3.57 14.59
CA SER A 390 -13.86 -3.13 13.65
C SER A 390 -14.08 -4.09 12.50
N LEU A 391 -13.07 -4.91 12.16
CA LEU A 391 -13.11 -5.89 11.07
C LEU A 391 -12.97 -7.33 11.61
N LYS A 392 -13.66 -8.24 10.95
CA LYS A 392 -13.56 -9.68 11.18
C LYS A 392 -12.37 -10.23 10.40
N ALA A 393 -11.58 -11.11 11.01
CA ALA A 393 -10.41 -11.76 10.41
C ALA A 393 -10.51 -13.30 10.43
N GLY A 394 -9.48 -14.01 9.99
CA GLY A 394 -9.36 -15.46 10.05
C GLY A 394 -10.24 -16.20 9.04
N ARG A 395 -10.50 -15.63 7.84
CA ARG A 395 -11.46 -16.21 6.87
C ARG A 395 -11.13 -15.90 5.43
N HIS A 396 -11.84 -16.56 4.53
CA HIS A 396 -11.92 -16.21 3.13
C HIS A 396 -13.33 -15.66 2.84
N LEU A 397 -13.41 -14.43 2.37
CA LEU A 397 -14.65 -13.78 1.92
C LEU A 397 -14.69 -13.82 0.39
N ASN A 398 -15.53 -14.69 -0.16
CA ASN A 398 -15.76 -14.75 -1.60
C ASN A 398 -16.97 -13.90 -2.00
N LEU A 399 -16.76 -12.91 -2.87
CA LEU A 399 -17.77 -11.93 -3.30
C LEU A 399 -18.33 -12.22 -4.70
N SER A 400 -17.80 -13.22 -5.42
CA SER A 400 -18.24 -13.56 -6.77
C SER A 400 -18.10 -15.06 -7.03
N GLU A 401 -19.11 -15.65 -7.66
CA GLU A 401 -19.05 -17.05 -8.12
C GLU A 401 -18.25 -17.21 -9.41
N THR A 402 -17.97 -16.10 -10.07
CA THR A 402 -17.27 -16.10 -11.36
C THR A 402 -16.10 -15.12 -11.33
N THR A 403 -14.94 -15.61 -11.75
CA THR A 403 -13.84 -14.76 -12.15
C THR A 403 -13.76 -14.81 -13.67
N GLY A 404 -14.45 -13.88 -14.33
CA GLY A 404 -14.47 -13.85 -15.79
C GLY A 404 -13.11 -13.51 -16.39
N PRO A 405 -12.78 -14.09 -17.52
CA PRO A 405 -11.60 -13.67 -18.26
C PRO A 405 -11.81 -12.27 -18.83
N VAL A 406 -10.73 -11.51 -18.90
CA VAL A 406 -10.71 -10.32 -19.75
C VAL A 406 -10.86 -10.79 -21.18
N ALA A 407 -11.99 -10.50 -21.80
CA ALA A 407 -12.20 -10.76 -23.21
C ALA A 407 -11.62 -9.59 -24.02
N LYS A 408 -10.81 -9.89 -25.03
CA LYS A 408 -10.44 -8.92 -26.05
C LYS A 408 -11.48 -8.98 -27.17
N VAL A 409 -12.41 -8.02 -27.17
CA VAL A 409 -13.41 -7.89 -28.22
C VAL A 409 -13.01 -6.74 -29.14
N ASN A 410 -12.85 -7.01 -30.44
CA ASN A 410 -12.44 -6.02 -31.45
C ASN A 410 -11.18 -5.22 -31.07
N GLY A 411 -10.17 -5.90 -30.52
CA GLY A 411 -8.91 -5.29 -30.11
C GLY A 411 -8.96 -4.49 -28.80
N LYS A 412 -10.11 -4.37 -28.16
CA LYS A 412 -10.30 -3.70 -26.88
C LYS A 412 -10.46 -4.74 -25.77
N TYR A 413 -9.83 -4.49 -24.62
CA TYR A 413 -10.08 -5.30 -23.43
C TYR A 413 -11.48 -5.01 -22.92
N VAL A 414 -12.31 -6.02 -22.87
CA VAL A 414 -13.63 -5.97 -22.22
C VAL A 414 -13.49 -6.73 -20.91
N ASN A 415 -13.57 -6.02 -19.82
CA ASN A 415 -13.60 -6.60 -18.49
C ASN A 415 -15.07 -6.84 -18.12
N PRO A 416 -15.59 -8.07 -18.23
CA PRO A 416 -16.92 -8.32 -17.70
C PRO A 416 -16.85 -8.14 -16.18
N LYS A 417 -17.48 -7.10 -15.66
CA LYS A 417 -17.66 -6.93 -14.24
C LYS A 417 -18.45 -8.11 -13.70
N GLN A 418 -17.84 -8.90 -12.87
CA GLN A 418 -18.47 -10.06 -12.26
C GLN A 418 -18.36 -10.03 -10.73
N GLY A 419 -17.43 -9.22 -10.23
CA GLY A 419 -17.22 -8.96 -8.81
C GLY A 419 -17.80 -7.63 -8.37
N LEU A 420 -17.56 -7.31 -7.10
CA LEU A 420 -17.89 -6.00 -6.54
C LEU A 420 -16.75 -5.00 -6.81
N PRO A 421 -17.04 -3.70 -6.91
CA PRO A 421 -16.00 -2.70 -7.03
C PRO A 421 -14.99 -2.76 -5.88
N LEU A 422 -13.70 -2.65 -6.17
CA LEU A 422 -12.65 -2.53 -5.15
C LEU A 422 -12.93 -1.38 -4.18
N ALA A 423 -13.57 -0.33 -4.65
CA ALA A 423 -14.01 0.81 -3.83
C ALA A 423 -14.99 0.43 -2.71
N ASN A 424 -15.69 -0.71 -2.80
CA ASN A 424 -16.53 -1.21 -1.70
C ASN A 424 -15.67 -1.59 -0.49
N LEU A 425 -14.48 -2.16 -0.73
CA LEU A 425 -13.52 -2.43 0.33
C LEU A 425 -12.98 -1.13 0.92
N TRP A 426 -12.62 -0.17 0.08
CA TRP A 426 -12.13 1.13 0.54
C TRP A 426 -13.15 1.86 1.40
N LEU A 427 -14.40 1.90 0.97
CA LEU A 427 -15.51 2.46 1.76
C LEU A 427 -15.68 1.72 3.10
N THR A 428 -15.56 0.39 3.09
CA THR A 428 -15.67 -0.43 4.30
C THR A 428 -14.52 -0.12 5.29
N GLN A 429 -13.29 0.00 4.79
CA GLN A 429 -12.14 0.34 5.64
C GLN A 429 -12.24 1.75 6.22
N MET A 430 -12.68 2.74 5.43
CA MET A 430 -12.92 4.08 5.93
C MET A 430 -13.92 4.08 7.08
N GLN A 431 -15.05 3.38 6.94
CA GLN A 431 -16.05 3.28 8.00
C GLN A 431 -15.55 2.50 9.22
N ALA A 432 -14.79 1.41 9.02
CA ALA A 432 -14.15 0.65 10.09
C ALA A 432 -13.16 1.49 10.89
N LEU A 433 -12.50 2.44 10.25
CA LEU A 433 -11.57 3.39 10.89
C LEU A 433 -12.28 4.61 11.53
N GLY A 434 -13.60 4.68 11.42
CA GLY A 434 -14.41 5.72 12.07
C GLY A 434 -14.77 6.92 11.19
N LEU A 435 -14.35 6.94 9.93
CA LEU A 435 -14.82 7.92 8.96
C LEU A 435 -16.30 7.61 8.59
N LYS A 436 -17.02 8.60 8.12
CA LYS A 436 -18.47 8.47 7.82
C LYS A 436 -18.81 8.81 6.37
N PRO A 437 -18.05 8.38 5.36
CA PRO A 437 -18.46 8.61 3.98
C PRO A 437 -19.64 7.72 3.63
N GLU A 438 -20.58 8.26 2.87
CA GLU A 438 -21.68 7.49 2.29
C GLU A 438 -21.22 6.73 1.05
N ARG A 439 -20.24 7.27 0.34
CA ARG A 439 -19.71 6.74 -0.91
C ARG A 439 -18.22 7.05 -1.05
N PHE A 440 -17.51 6.20 -1.77
CA PHE A 440 -16.14 6.43 -2.22
C PHE A 440 -15.98 5.96 -3.68
N ALA A 441 -15.49 6.82 -4.57
CA ALA A 441 -15.28 6.53 -5.98
C ALA A 441 -16.51 5.83 -6.63
N ASP A 442 -16.31 4.64 -7.20
CA ASP A 442 -17.33 3.81 -7.84
C ASP A 442 -18.01 2.82 -6.88
N SER A 443 -17.84 2.99 -5.56
CA SER A 443 -18.45 2.08 -4.58
C SER A 443 -19.97 2.02 -4.69
N THR A 444 -20.52 0.83 -4.52
CA THR A 444 -21.97 0.54 -4.51
C THR A 444 -22.50 0.24 -3.10
N GLY A 445 -21.61 0.14 -2.12
CA GLY A 445 -21.92 -0.10 -0.71
C GLY A 445 -20.73 -0.68 0.04
N VAL A 446 -20.92 -0.98 1.31
CA VAL A 446 -19.90 -1.59 2.17
C VAL A 446 -19.97 -3.12 2.14
N LEU A 447 -18.86 -3.76 2.42
CA LEU A 447 -18.76 -5.22 2.59
C LEU A 447 -19.20 -5.58 4.02
N LYS A 448 -20.51 -5.69 4.24
CA LYS A 448 -21.09 -5.95 5.56
C LYS A 448 -20.52 -7.21 6.23
N SER A 449 -20.18 -8.23 5.44
CA SER A 449 -19.60 -9.48 5.95
C SER A 449 -18.21 -9.29 6.56
N LEU A 450 -17.51 -8.20 6.24
CA LEU A 450 -16.20 -7.87 6.77
C LEU A 450 -16.29 -7.08 8.10
N LEU A 451 -17.36 -6.35 8.32
CA LEU A 451 -17.59 -5.57 9.55
C LEU A 451 -18.03 -6.45 10.72
N ILE A 452 -17.69 -6.01 11.96
CA ILE A 452 -18.13 -6.66 13.20
C ILE A 452 -19.50 -6.18 13.59
#